data_c1dd16d48ce84a57f86d91f3fba9dc59
#
_entry.id   c1dd16d48ce84a57f86d91f3fba9dc59
#
_cell.length_a   1.000
_cell.length_b   1.000
_cell.length_c   1.000
_cell.angle_alpha   90.00
_cell.angle_beta   90.00
_cell.angle_gamma   90.00
#
_symmetry.space_group_name_H-M   'P 1'
#
loop_
_entity.id
_entity.type
_entity.pdbx_description
1 polymer ?
#
loop_
_entity_poly.entity_id
_entity_poly.type
_entity_poly.pdbx_seq_one_letter_code
_entity_poly.pdbx_strand_id
1 'polypeptide(L)'
;MGNNNVWHYILPFPFESKKRKLIWRVLQSKVGKSLLMNMKLEGKTYQRDFIKGTPYSNKSIIEYLKRMVSADILEQGMEQISTGKRKVRIKWYVPTKLGRWFILFLKPTGEIPPELVRKTIEEIFHVYVSSIVELCENFGIDIEVFRKILNIEYSNKKLH
;
A
#
# COMPACT_ATOMS: atom_id res chain seq x y z
N MET A 1 10.52 34.59 -0.78
CA MET A 1 9.81 33.35 -1.17
C MET A 1 10.01 32.32 -0.09
N GLY A 2 9.04 32.19 0.77
CA GLY A 2 9.12 31.24 1.89
C GLY A 2 9.03 29.82 1.37
N ASN A 3 10.12 29.07 1.50
CA ASN A 3 10.11 27.62 1.36
C ASN A 3 9.33 27.06 2.56
N ASN A 4 8.00 27.05 2.48
CA ASN A 4 7.19 26.31 3.42
C ASN A 4 7.35 24.82 3.09
N ASN A 5 8.45 24.22 3.56
CA ASN A 5 8.59 22.78 3.66
C ASN A 5 7.54 22.27 4.67
N VAL A 6 6.29 22.27 4.25
CA VAL A 6 5.23 21.63 5.03
C VAL A 6 5.38 20.13 4.81
N TRP A 7 5.97 19.46 5.79
CA TRP A 7 6.02 18.00 5.81
C TRP A 7 4.60 17.47 6.05
N HIS A 8 4.10 16.70 5.08
CA HIS A 8 2.81 16.04 5.21
C HIS A 8 3.01 14.65 5.79
N TYR A 9 2.45 14.40 6.95
CA TYR A 9 2.51 13.10 7.62
C TYR A 9 1.20 12.35 7.44
N ILE A 10 1.25 11.23 6.74
CA ILE A 10 0.15 10.27 6.66
C ILE A 10 0.76 8.89 6.82
N LEU A 11 0.63 8.29 8.01
CA LEU A 11 1.20 7.00 8.34
C LEU A 11 0.12 6.03 8.80
N PRO A 12 -0.66 5.42 7.90
CA PRO A 12 -1.54 4.34 8.26
C PRO A 12 -0.73 3.04 8.42
N PHE A 13 -0.52 2.62 9.66
CA PHE A 13 0.00 1.30 9.97
C PHE A 13 -1.06 0.51 10.73
N PRO A 14 -1.25 -0.80 10.47
CA PRO A 14 -2.17 -1.61 11.23
C PRO A 14 -1.78 -1.65 12.70
N PHE A 15 -2.78 -1.57 13.58
CA PHE A 15 -2.58 -1.63 15.02
C PHE A 15 -2.10 -3.02 15.47
N GLU A 16 -2.45 -4.06 14.72
CA GLU A 16 -2.02 -5.43 14.99
C GLU A 16 -0.49 -5.59 14.87
N SER A 17 0.15 -5.95 15.98
CA SER A 17 1.62 -5.99 16.08
C SER A 17 2.27 -7.01 15.12
N LYS A 18 1.58 -8.13 14.84
CA LYS A 18 2.06 -9.16 13.90
C LYS A 18 2.10 -8.63 12.46
N LYS A 19 1.05 -7.96 12.02
CA LYS A 19 1.00 -7.33 10.68
C LYS A 19 2.03 -6.20 10.55
N ARG A 20 2.17 -5.35 11.57
CA ARG A 20 3.20 -4.30 11.57
C ARG A 20 4.62 -4.86 11.40
N LYS A 21 4.95 -5.94 12.11
CA LYS A 21 6.27 -6.60 11.99
C LYS A 21 6.50 -7.15 10.58
N LEU A 22 5.48 -7.74 9.96
CA LEU A 22 5.57 -8.24 8.58
C LEU A 22 5.77 -7.10 7.58
N ILE A 23 4.99 -6.04 7.69
CA ILE A 23 5.11 -4.84 6.85
C ILE A 23 6.52 -4.26 6.97
N TRP A 24 7.01 -4.09 8.20
CA TRP A 24 8.33 -3.53 8.45
C TRP A 24 9.44 -4.36 7.80
N ARG A 25 9.35 -5.69 7.93
CA ARG A 25 10.29 -6.61 7.26
C ARG A 25 10.27 -6.47 5.74
N VAL A 26 9.09 -6.30 5.15
CA VAL A 26 8.96 -6.09 3.70
C VAL A 26 9.60 -4.76 3.29
N LEU A 27 9.28 -3.66 3.98
CA LEU A 27 9.76 -2.32 3.64
C LEU A 27 11.25 -2.12 3.90
N GLN A 28 11.85 -2.83 4.84
CA GLN A 28 13.29 -2.81 5.09
C GLN A 28 14.09 -3.65 4.09
N SER A 29 13.47 -4.67 3.49
CA SER A 29 14.14 -5.58 2.58
C SER A 29 14.35 -4.99 1.19
N LYS A 30 15.54 -5.16 0.63
CA LYS A 30 15.82 -4.83 -0.78
C LYS A 30 14.91 -5.62 -1.72
N VAL A 31 14.68 -6.90 -1.44
CA VAL A 31 13.76 -7.76 -2.21
C VAL A 31 12.34 -7.22 -2.12
N GLY A 32 11.84 -6.98 -0.91
CA GLY A 32 10.49 -6.47 -0.68
C GLY A 32 10.23 -5.14 -1.40
N LYS A 33 11.12 -4.17 -1.24
CA LYS A 33 11.04 -2.88 -1.95
C LYS A 33 11.03 -3.04 -3.46
N SER A 34 11.95 -3.86 -3.99
CA SER A 34 12.02 -4.09 -5.43
C SER A 34 10.75 -4.71 -6.00
N LEU A 35 10.15 -5.68 -5.30
CA LEU A 35 8.89 -6.28 -5.72
C LEU A 35 7.74 -5.27 -5.74
N LEU A 36 7.63 -4.43 -4.70
CA LEU A 36 6.62 -3.36 -4.66
C LEU A 36 6.83 -2.32 -5.77
N MET A 37 8.07 -1.93 -6.05
CA MET A 37 8.38 -0.98 -7.12
C MET A 37 8.07 -1.54 -8.51
N ASN A 38 8.19 -2.85 -8.71
CA ASN A 38 7.85 -3.52 -9.98
C ASN A 38 6.36 -3.94 -10.07
N MET A 39 5.58 -3.70 -9.02
CA MET A 39 4.15 -3.97 -9.00
C MET A 39 3.38 -2.90 -9.78
N LYS A 40 2.35 -3.33 -10.51
CA LYS A 40 1.36 -2.41 -11.09
C LYS A 40 0.46 -1.87 -9.98
N LEU A 41 0.15 -0.57 -10.01
CA LEU A 41 -0.82 0.03 -9.10
C LEU A 41 -2.24 -0.46 -9.37
N GLU A 42 -2.55 -0.72 -10.64
CA GLU A 42 -3.81 -1.30 -11.09
C GLU A 42 -3.56 -2.50 -11.98
N GLY A 43 -4.48 -3.47 -11.90
CA GLY A 43 -4.41 -4.70 -12.65
C GLY A 43 -3.45 -5.75 -12.06
N LYS A 44 -3.40 -6.89 -12.72
CA LYS A 44 -2.63 -8.05 -12.29
C LYS A 44 -1.15 -7.92 -12.64
N THR A 45 -0.28 -8.29 -11.71
CA THR A 45 1.15 -8.56 -11.95
C THR A 45 1.39 -10.04 -11.74
N TYR A 46 1.97 -10.71 -12.72
CA TYR A 46 2.16 -12.17 -12.65
C TYR A 46 3.47 -12.53 -11.95
N GLN A 47 3.48 -13.65 -11.26
CA GLN A 47 4.68 -14.14 -10.57
C GLN A 47 5.89 -14.26 -11.49
N ARG A 48 5.68 -14.69 -12.74
CA ARG A 48 6.72 -14.80 -13.76
C ARG A 48 7.36 -13.45 -14.12
N ASP A 49 6.59 -12.35 -14.03
CA ASP A 49 7.10 -11.02 -14.36
C ASP A 49 8.10 -10.54 -13.30
N PHE A 50 7.86 -10.86 -12.04
CA PHE A 50 8.81 -10.62 -10.95
C PHE A 50 10.09 -11.45 -11.11
N ILE A 51 9.94 -12.74 -11.45
CA ILE A 51 11.08 -13.64 -11.68
C ILE A 51 11.97 -13.16 -12.82
N LYS A 52 11.38 -12.64 -13.89
CA LYS A 52 12.13 -12.10 -15.03
C LYS A 52 12.66 -10.69 -14.81
N GLY A 53 11.93 -9.86 -14.06
CA GLY A 53 12.19 -8.43 -13.92
C GLY A 53 13.07 -8.05 -12.72
N THR A 54 13.43 -9.02 -11.84
CA THR A 54 14.24 -8.72 -10.66
C THR A 54 15.46 -9.64 -10.54
N PRO A 55 16.59 -9.15 -9.97
CA PRO A 55 17.83 -9.93 -9.89
C PRO A 55 17.88 -10.90 -8.71
N TYR A 56 16.73 -11.29 -8.16
CA TYR A 56 16.66 -12.14 -6.97
C TYR A 56 16.31 -13.58 -7.30
N SER A 57 16.65 -14.49 -6.39
CA SER A 57 16.31 -15.90 -6.56
C SER A 57 14.79 -16.13 -6.52
N ASN A 58 14.30 -17.10 -7.30
CA ASN A 58 12.88 -17.47 -7.30
C ASN A 58 12.36 -17.77 -5.88
N LYS A 59 13.17 -18.41 -5.05
CA LYS A 59 12.84 -18.71 -3.66
C LYS A 59 12.58 -17.44 -2.86
N SER A 60 13.48 -16.45 -2.95
CA SER A 60 13.34 -15.17 -2.25
C SER A 60 12.11 -14.40 -2.72
N ILE A 61 11.88 -14.34 -4.04
CA ILE A 61 10.72 -13.67 -4.63
C ILE A 61 9.42 -14.29 -4.09
N ILE A 62 9.28 -15.61 -4.16
CA ILE A 62 8.07 -16.31 -3.73
C ILE A 62 7.85 -16.14 -2.22
N GLU A 63 8.91 -16.18 -1.42
CA GLU A 63 8.82 -15.98 0.03
C GLU A 63 8.31 -14.58 0.39
N TYR A 64 8.86 -13.54 -0.24
CA TYR A 64 8.42 -12.16 0.00
C TYR A 64 7.01 -11.89 -0.51
N LEU A 65 6.62 -12.43 -1.66
CA LEU A 65 5.23 -12.33 -2.14
C LEU A 65 4.25 -12.98 -1.15
N LYS A 66 4.58 -14.15 -0.58
CA LYS A 66 3.77 -14.78 0.48
C LYS A 66 3.68 -13.89 1.74
N ARG A 67 4.79 -13.28 2.17
CA ARG A 67 4.80 -12.35 3.31
C ARG A 67 3.91 -11.13 3.06
N MET A 68 3.94 -10.58 1.85
CA MET A 68 3.10 -9.44 1.46
C MET A 68 1.61 -9.80 1.48
N VAL A 69 1.25 -11.00 1.04
CA VAL A 69 -0.13 -11.50 1.13
C VAL A 69 -0.54 -11.66 2.60
N SER A 70 0.32 -12.26 3.44
CA SER A 70 0.06 -12.43 4.88
C SER A 70 -0.02 -11.11 5.65
N ALA A 71 0.56 -10.04 5.12
CA ALA A 71 0.52 -8.70 5.69
C ALA A 71 -0.62 -7.83 5.12
N ASP A 72 -1.51 -8.39 4.31
CA ASP A 72 -2.57 -7.70 3.59
C ASP A 72 -2.07 -6.56 2.67
N ILE A 73 -0.82 -6.65 2.21
CA ILE A 73 -0.26 -5.73 1.22
C ILE A 73 -0.71 -6.13 -0.18
N LEU A 74 -0.80 -7.43 -0.45
CA LEU A 74 -1.20 -8.00 -1.74
C LEU A 74 -2.34 -8.99 -1.58
N GLU A 75 -3.20 -9.03 -2.58
CA GLU A 75 -4.08 -10.14 -2.87
C GLU A 75 -3.45 -11.02 -3.95
N GLN A 76 -3.78 -12.32 -3.93
CA GLN A 76 -3.27 -13.28 -4.90
C GLN A 76 -4.39 -14.14 -5.47
N GLY A 77 -4.16 -14.64 -6.68
CA GLY A 77 -5.03 -15.62 -7.29
C GLY A 77 -4.31 -16.41 -8.37
N MET A 78 -5.05 -17.31 -8.97
CA MET A 78 -4.57 -18.09 -10.10
C MET A 78 -5.54 -17.96 -11.27
N GLU A 79 -4.99 -17.93 -12.48
CA GLU A 79 -5.78 -18.05 -13.69
C GLU A 79 -5.15 -19.08 -14.64
N GLN A 80 -5.96 -19.64 -15.50
CA GLN A 80 -5.54 -20.61 -16.48
C GLN A 80 -5.43 -19.91 -17.84
N ILE A 81 -4.23 -19.95 -18.41
CA ILE A 81 -4.01 -19.47 -19.77
C ILE A 81 -3.72 -20.63 -20.70
N SER A 82 -4.28 -20.55 -21.91
CA SER A 82 -3.98 -21.48 -22.98
C SER A 82 -2.78 -20.96 -23.76
N THR A 83 -1.70 -21.73 -23.76
CA THR A 83 -0.52 -21.47 -24.59
C THR A 83 -0.45 -22.59 -25.66
N GLY A 84 -1.07 -22.34 -26.80
CA GLY A 84 -1.26 -23.37 -27.83
C GLY A 84 -2.14 -24.51 -27.29
N LYS A 85 -1.63 -25.75 -27.35
CA LYS A 85 -2.35 -26.97 -26.89
C LYS A 85 -2.26 -27.21 -25.37
N ARG A 86 -1.52 -26.38 -24.63
CA ARG A 86 -1.29 -26.59 -23.19
C ARG A 86 -2.03 -25.51 -22.34
N LYS A 87 -2.71 -25.96 -21.32
CA LYS A 87 -3.28 -25.10 -20.29
C LYS A 87 -2.29 -24.95 -19.15
N VAL A 88 -1.85 -23.73 -18.86
CA VAL A 88 -0.89 -23.42 -17.79
C VAL A 88 -1.58 -22.57 -16.73
N ARG A 89 -1.44 -22.94 -15.47
CA ARG A 89 -1.91 -22.13 -14.34
C ARG A 89 -0.85 -21.10 -14.01
N ILE A 90 -1.27 -19.82 -13.95
CA ILE A 90 -0.39 -18.70 -13.65
C ILE A 90 -0.88 -18.00 -12.40
N LYS A 91 0.05 -17.76 -11.49
CA LYS A 91 -0.22 -17.01 -10.28
C LYS A 91 -0.08 -15.51 -10.53
N TRP A 92 -1.05 -14.74 -10.04
CA TRP A 92 -1.07 -13.30 -10.13
C TRP A 92 -1.23 -12.65 -8.76
N TYR A 93 -0.85 -11.38 -8.68
CA TYR A 93 -0.95 -10.53 -7.51
C TYR A 93 -1.51 -9.17 -7.90
N VAL A 94 -2.32 -8.59 -7.01
CA VAL A 94 -2.80 -7.21 -7.10
C VAL A 94 -2.56 -6.52 -5.75
N PRO A 95 -2.23 -5.24 -5.73
CA PRO A 95 -2.06 -4.53 -4.47
C PRO A 95 -3.41 -4.24 -3.82
N THR A 96 -3.51 -4.42 -2.51
CA THR A 96 -4.60 -3.92 -1.68
C THR A 96 -4.56 -2.39 -1.61
N LYS A 97 -5.51 -1.76 -0.92
CA LYS A 97 -5.45 -0.31 -0.63
C LYS A 97 -4.16 0.06 0.09
N LEU A 98 -3.77 -0.73 1.09
CA LEU A 98 -2.51 -0.56 1.81
C LEU A 98 -1.30 -0.79 0.89
N GLY A 99 -1.34 -1.80 0.04
CA GLY A 99 -0.29 -2.09 -0.94
C GLY A 99 -0.08 -0.97 -1.94
N ARG A 100 -1.16 -0.38 -2.48
CA ARG A 100 -1.07 0.80 -3.36
C ARG A 100 -0.43 1.99 -2.66
N TRP A 101 -0.77 2.21 -1.39
CA TRP A 101 -0.14 3.25 -0.59
C TRP A 101 1.38 3.05 -0.46
N PHE A 102 1.85 1.83 -0.17
CA PHE A 102 3.28 1.55 -0.09
C PHE A 102 3.99 1.68 -1.44
N ILE A 103 3.34 1.28 -2.54
CA ILE A 103 3.89 1.48 -3.88
C ILE A 103 4.02 2.98 -4.19
N LEU A 104 2.99 3.76 -3.89
CA LEU A 104 3.02 5.21 -4.05
C LEU A 104 4.16 5.86 -3.24
N PHE A 105 4.37 5.38 -2.02
CA PHE A 105 5.42 5.88 -1.13
C PHE A 105 6.84 5.54 -1.62
N LEU A 106 7.00 4.41 -2.29
CA LEU A 106 8.31 3.94 -2.77
C LEU A 106 8.67 4.43 -4.17
N LYS A 107 7.69 4.68 -5.03
CA LYS A 107 7.93 5.15 -6.41
C LYS A 107 8.15 6.67 -6.44
N PRO A 108 9.01 7.16 -7.33
CA PRO A 108 9.10 8.60 -7.60
C PRO A 108 7.74 9.16 -8.04
N THR A 109 7.34 10.27 -7.46
CA THR A 109 6.02 10.88 -7.71
C THR A 109 5.78 11.25 -9.17
N GLY A 110 6.81 11.56 -9.93
CA GLY A 110 6.72 11.87 -11.36
C GLY A 110 6.43 10.69 -12.28
N GLU A 111 6.55 9.45 -11.77
CA GLU A 111 6.30 8.23 -12.56
C GLU A 111 4.85 7.73 -12.45
N ILE A 112 4.04 8.35 -11.59
CA ILE A 112 2.67 7.90 -11.31
C ILE A 112 1.69 8.95 -11.85
N PRO A 113 0.69 8.54 -12.65
CA PRO A 113 -0.36 9.46 -13.10
C PRO A 113 -1.06 10.14 -11.91
N PRO A 114 -1.29 11.48 -11.96
CA PRO A 114 -1.92 12.23 -10.87
C PRO A 114 -3.25 11.66 -10.39
N GLU A 115 -4.05 11.11 -11.29
CA GLU A 115 -5.32 10.46 -10.95
C GLU A 115 -5.14 9.22 -10.05
N LEU A 116 -4.11 8.42 -10.30
CA LEU A 116 -3.80 7.26 -9.46
C LEU A 116 -3.26 7.69 -8.09
N VAL A 117 -2.49 8.79 -8.04
CA VAL A 117 -2.04 9.38 -6.77
C VAL A 117 -3.24 9.81 -5.94
N ARG A 118 -4.16 10.60 -6.53
CA ARG A 118 -5.37 11.09 -5.87
C ARG A 118 -6.21 9.93 -5.35
N LYS A 119 -6.53 8.97 -6.22
CA LYS A 119 -7.33 7.79 -5.86
C LYS A 119 -6.70 6.99 -4.71
N THR A 120 -5.38 6.79 -4.75
CA THR A 120 -4.67 6.05 -3.68
C THR A 120 -4.70 6.79 -2.35
N ILE A 121 -4.57 8.12 -2.37
CA ILE A 121 -4.66 8.95 -1.15
C ILE A 121 -6.08 8.90 -0.59
N GLU A 122 -7.11 9.02 -1.42
CA GLU A 122 -8.50 8.90 -0.99
C GLU A 122 -8.80 7.54 -0.36
N GLU A 123 -8.33 6.45 -1.01
CA GLU A 123 -8.51 5.09 -0.50
C GLU A 123 -7.83 4.88 0.87
N ILE A 124 -6.59 5.35 1.03
CA ILE A 124 -5.87 5.19 2.30
C ILE A 124 -6.47 6.07 3.40
N PHE A 125 -6.97 7.25 3.04
CA PHE A 125 -7.67 8.11 4.00
C PHE A 125 -8.94 7.44 4.54
N HIS A 126 -9.72 6.79 3.68
CA HIS A 126 -10.87 5.98 4.12
C HIS A 126 -10.46 4.88 5.10
N VAL A 127 -9.40 4.13 4.80
CA VAL A 127 -8.87 3.09 5.70
C VAL A 127 -8.45 3.70 7.04
N TYR A 128 -7.78 4.83 7.00
CA TYR A 128 -7.32 5.52 8.21
C TYR A 128 -8.48 6.02 9.08
N VAL A 129 -9.48 6.65 8.47
CA VAL A 129 -10.66 7.13 9.21
C VAL A 129 -11.44 5.98 9.83
N SER A 130 -11.67 4.89 9.08
CA SER A 130 -12.32 3.68 9.62
C SER A 130 -11.55 3.12 10.82
N SER A 131 -10.22 3.07 10.73
CA SER A 131 -9.38 2.59 11.83
C SER A 131 -9.43 3.52 13.05
N ILE A 132 -9.53 4.84 12.86
CA ILE A 132 -9.73 5.79 13.96
C ILE A 132 -11.08 5.57 14.64
N VAL A 133 -12.15 5.34 13.87
CA VAL A 133 -13.47 5.05 14.44
C VAL A 133 -13.42 3.81 15.32
N GLU A 134 -12.87 2.70 14.81
CA GLU A 134 -12.71 1.46 15.61
C GLU A 134 -11.84 1.67 16.86
N LEU A 135 -10.77 2.45 16.74
CA LEU A 135 -9.91 2.79 17.89
C LEU A 135 -10.69 3.57 18.96
N CYS A 136 -11.49 4.54 18.54
CA CYS A 136 -12.33 5.33 19.45
C CYS A 136 -13.33 4.45 20.18
N GLU A 137 -14.01 3.54 19.47
CA GLU A 137 -14.95 2.58 20.06
C GLU A 137 -14.26 1.67 21.08
N ASN A 138 -13.09 1.12 20.74
CA ASN A 138 -12.35 0.19 21.58
C ASN A 138 -11.77 0.83 22.86
N PHE A 139 -11.42 2.11 22.81
CA PHE A 139 -10.80 2.83 23.93
C PHE A 139 -11.71 3.87 24.59
N GLY A 140 -12.99 3.93 24.21
CA GLY A 140 -13.95 4.89 24.77
C GLY A 140 -13.59 6.36 24.50
N ILE A 141 -12.97 6.63 23.35
CA ILE A 141 -12.59 7.99 22.93
C ILE A 141 -13.77 8.59 22.16
N ASP A 142 -14.17 9.82 22.51
CA ASP A 142 -15.21 10.53 21.77
C ASP A 142 -14.70 10.93 20.37
N ILE A 143 -15.32 10.38 19.33
CA ILE A 143 -15.01 10.68 17.93
C ILE A 143 -15.16 12.18 17.59
N GLU A 144 -16.00 12.92 18.31
CA GLU A 144 -16.19 14.36 18.10
C GLU A 144 -14.90 15.17 18.37
N VAL A 145 -13.98 14.65 19.17
CA VAL A 145 -12.67 15.27 19.39
C VAL A 145 -11.90 15.39 18.07
N PHE A 146 -11.87 14.33 17.25
CA PHE A 146 -11.19 14.34 15.94
C PHE A 146 -11.87 15.27 14.95
N ARG A 147 -13.21 15.30 14.96
CA ARG A 147 -13.98 16.21 14.11
C ARG A 147 -13.69 17.68 14.44
N LYS A 148 -13.62 18.01 15.70
CA LYS A 148 -13.26 19.36 16.16
C LYS A 148 -11.84 19.75 15.72
N ILE A 149 -10.85 18.85 15.88
CA ILE A 149 -9.48 19.09 15.45
C ILE A 149 -9.45 19.34 13.94
N LEU A 150 -10.09 18.50 13.14
CA LEU A 150 -10.13 18.65 11.68
C LEU A 150 -10.72 20.00 11.26
N ASN A 151 -11.82 20.44 11.91
CA ASN A 151 -12.46 21.72 11.63
C ASN A 151 -11.58 22.91 12.01
N ILE A 152 -10.86 22.84 13.14
CA ILE A 152 -9.91 23.86 13.57
C ILE A 152 -8.78 24.01 12.56
N GLU A 153 -8.14 22.91 12.19
CA GLU A 153 -7.04 22.92 11.22
C GLU A 153 -7.47 23.43 9.84
N TYR A 154 -8.66 23.04 9.39
CA TYR A 154 -9.22 23.51 8.14
C TYR A 154 -9.49 25.01 8.16
N SER A 155 -10.04 25.54 9.27
CA SER A 155 -10.31 26.96 9.43
C SER A 155 -9.02 27.79 9.48
N ASN A 156 -8.00 27.31 10.20
CA ASN A 156 -6.71 27.96 10.29
C ASN A 156 -6.02 28.10 8.92
N LYS A 157 -6.17 27.11 8.05
CA LYS A 157 -5.59 27.17 6.69
C LYS A 157 -6.33 28.08 5.71
N LYS A 158 -7.59 28.38 5.95
CA LYS A 158 -8.34 29.33 5.12
C LYS A 158 -8.03 30.80 5.41
N LEU A 159 -7.37 31.08 6.55
CA LEU A 159 -7.02 32.44 6.99
C LEU A 159 -5.61 32.87 6.50
N HIS A 160 -4.91 32.01 5.76
CA HIS A 160 -3.63 32.23 5.10
C HIS A 160 -3.70 31.93 3.61
#